data_e2dc11fa7cf4c8f82f94aca9d967d988
#
_entry.id   e2dc11fa7cf4c8f82f94aca9d967d988
#
_cell.length_a   1.000
_cell.length_b   1.000
_cell.length_c   1.000
_cell.angle_alpha   90.00
_cell.angle_beta   90.00
_cell.angle_gamma   90.00
#
_symmetry.space_group_name_H-M   'P 1'
#
loop_
_entity.id
_entity.type
_entity.pdbx_description
1 polymer ?
#
loop_
_entity_poly.entity_id
_entity_poly.type
_entity_poly.pdbx_seq_one_letter_code
_entity_poly.pdbx_strand_id
1 'polypeptide(L)'
;MIKNVAVGISGGVDSAVTAFLLKNKGFNVTGIFMKNWDIRDETGKCAVEKDYEDARWICNKLKIPLIQVDFVKEYWNEVFSDLIEKYQTGYTPNPDILCNKNIKFNKFFDVALNRFQADAIATGHYANTSFGPYLENYKEDTNVHLLQAHDSSKDQTFFLNQISQETLRHCMFPLGNYLKNHVKTIAKEAGLHKIAQKKESMGICFVGKREFQDFISEYIDDKPGEYIDLDSGLSIGKHNGIHKLTIGQRCRIGGGSKAYYVFNKDQKTNTILAVCNILNEKNQDFIVDKLKFLNHMNNTVSIIQVDSTIHPALYSDFLITQDIHWISEEPRELRCSGVLDCNFRFQHRNPLITCNVYKISDNRLFIRLSVPLRAITKGQVIYGT
;
A
#
# COMPACT_ATOMS: atom_id res chain seq x y z
N MET A 1 4.07 -19.82 -25.97
CA MET A 1 3.60 -20.65 -24.83
C MET A 1 4.51 -20.37 -23.65
N ILE A 2 3.98 -19.90 -22.52
CA ILE A 2 4.72 -19.53 -21.32
C ILE A 2 5.29 -20.79 -20.67
N LYS A 3 6.61 -20.88 -20.52
CA LYS A 3 7.33 -22.01 -19.91
C LYS A 3 8.29 -21.60 -18.80
N ASN A 4 9.04 -20.52 -19.03
CA ASN A 4 10.08 -20.06 -18.12
C ASN A 4 9.53 -18.93 -17.22
N VAL A 5 9.53 -19.13 -15.91
CA VAL A 5 8.97 -18.16 -14.96
C VAL A 5 10.02 -17.75 -13.94
N ALA A 6 10.26 -16.44 -13.84
CA ALA A 6 11.10 -15.86 -12.81
C ALA A 6 10.23 -15.54 -11.57
N VAL A 7 10.57 -16.12 -10.44
CA VAL A 7 9.82 -15.92 -9.18
C VAL A 7 10.60 -15.06 -8.23
N GLY A 8 10.01 -13.94 -7.79
CA GLY A 8 10.58 -13.12 -6.72
C GLY A 8 10.54 -13.87 -5.38
N ILE A 9 11.70 -14.29 -4.87
CA ILE A 9 11.85 -15.03 -3.60
C ILE A 9 12.34 -14.09 -2.51
N SER A 10 11.51 -13.86 -1.50
CA SER A 10 11.82 -12.95 -0.37
C SER A 10 12.29 -13.67 0.90
N GLY A 11 12.41 -15.01 0.89
CA GLY A 11 12.63 -15.78 2.12
C GLY A 11 11.38 -15.94 3.00
N GLY A 12 10.21 -15.49 2.54
CA GLY A 12 8.92 -15.63 3.20
C GLY A 12 8.09 -16.81 2.66
N VAL A 13 7.04 -17.20 3.43
CA VAL A 13 6.19 -18.35 3.10
C VAL A 13 5.44 -18.15 1.77
N ASP A 14 5.00 -16.94 1.48
CA ASP A 14 4.19 -16.66 0.29
C ASP A 14 4.99 -16.86 -1.00
N SER A 15 6.18 -16.28 -1.08
CA SER A 15 7.07 -16.48 -2.24
C SER A 15 7.54 -17.93 -2.39
N ALA A 16 7.73 -18.62 -1.26
CA ALA A 16 8.11 -20.04 -1.26
C ALA A 16 7.01 -20.93 -1.84
N VAL A 17 5.76 -20.73 -1.40
CA VAL A 17 4.60 -21.47 -1.91
C VAL A 17 4.31 -21.13 -3.35
N THR A 18 4.47 -19.86 -3.76
CA THR A 18 4.37 -19.45 -5.17
C THR A 18 5.33 -20.27 -6.05
N ALA A 19 6.61 -20.36 -5.67
CA ALA A 19 7.59 -21.15 -6.42
C ALA A 19 7.24 -22.66 -6.45
N PHE A 20 6.77 -23.21 -5.32
CA PHE A 20 6.33 -24.60 -5.23
C PHE A 20 5.15 -24.90 -6.17
N LEU A 21 4.12 -24.04 -6.17
CA LEU A 21 2.93 -24.21 -6.99
C LEU A 21 3.28 -24.17 -8.50
N LEU A 22 4.11 -23.20 -8.90
CA LEU A 22 4.58 -23.09 -10.29
C LEU A 22 5.38 -24.31 -10.73
N LYS A 23 6.29 -24.79 -9.90
CA LYS A 23 7.04 -26.00 -10.19
C LYS A 23 6.14 -27.21 -10.35
N ASN A 24 5.16 -27.38 -9.47
CA ASN A 24 4.20 -28.51 -9.53
C ASN A 24 3.28 -28.42 -10.78
N LYS A 25 3.06 -27.23 -11.30
CA LYS A 25 2.36 -27.00 -12.57
C LYS A 25 3.23 -27.32 -13.81
N GLY A 26 4.52 -27.62 -13.61
CA GLY A 26 5.44 -27.96 -14.69
C GLY A 26 6.16 -26.79 -15.35
N PHE A 27 6.13 -25.60 -14.77
CA PHE A 27 6.93 -24.47 -15.26
C PHE A 27 8.43 -24.65 -14.94
N ASN A 28 9.27 -24.12 -15.79
CA ASN A 28 10.69 -23.93 -15.51
C ASN A 28 10.86 -22.71 -14.61
N VAL A 29 11.07 -22.94 -13.32
CA VAL A 29 11.10 -21.90 -12.30
C VAL A 29 12.53 -21.49 -11.98
N THR A 30 12.81 -20.18 -12.05
CA THR A 30 14.03 -19.56 -11.54
C THR A 30 13.69 -18.61 -10.41
N GLY A 31 14.25 -18.83 -9.22
CA GLY A 31 14.11 -17.92 -8.09
C GLY A 31 15.02 -16.71 -8.26
N ILE A 32 14.48 -15.52 -8.05
CA ILE A 32 15.23 -14.26 -8.05
C ILE A 32 15.09 -13.62 -6.66
N PHE A 33 16.21 -13.44 -5.97
CA PHE A 33 16.27 -12.67 -4.74
C PHE A 33 16.68 -11.23 -5.07
N MET A 34 15.83 -10.27 -4.70
CA MET A 34 16.06 -8.84 -4.91
C MET A 34 16.70 -8.26 -3.65
N LYS A 35 17.98 -7.83 -3.73
CA LYS A 35 18.63 -7.05 -2.68
C LYS A 35 18.29 -5.59 -2.89
N ASN A 36 17.32 -5.07 -2.11
CA ASN A 36 16.82 -3.69 -2.23
C ASN A 36 17.40 -2.76 -1.16
N TRP A 37 18.08 -3.32 -0.13
CA TRP A 37 18.59 -2.57 1.01
C TRP A 37 19.81 -3.25 1.58
N ASP A 38 20.76 -2.50 2.12
CA ASP A 38 22.01 -3.04 2.66
C ASP A 38 22.49 -2.39 3.97
N ILE A 39 21.65 -1.56 4.59
CA ILE A 39 22.00 -0.95 5.88
C ILE A 39 21.93 -2.02 6.97
N ARG A 40 22.99 -2.09 7.76
CA ARG A 40 23.07 -2.92 8.95
C ARG A 40 22.36 -2.24 10.11
N ASP A 41 21.67 -3.02 10.93
CA ASP A 41 21.10 -2.52 12.18
C ASP A 41 22.19 -2.20 13.21
N GLU A 42 21.81 -1.65 14.36
CA GLU A 42 22.71 -1.32 15.48
C GLU A 42 23.50 -2.53 16.00
N THR A 43 23.04 -3.75 15.70
CA THR A 43 23.73 -5.01 16.07
C THR A 43 24.70 -5.48 14.99
N GLY A 44 24.87 -4.72 13.90
CA GLY A 44 25.72 -5.05 12.76
C GLY A 44 25.14 -6.13 11.85
N LYS A 45 23.88 -6.56 12.07
CA LYS A 45 23.19 -7.57 11.26
C LYS A 45 22.34 -6.90 10.18
N CYS A 46 22.45 -7.38 8.96
CA CYS A 46 21.56 -7.00 7.88
C CYS A 46 20.39 -7.98 7.81
N ALA A 47 19.16 -7.49 7.95
CA ALA A 47 17.96 -8.33 7.82
C ALA A 47 17.90 -9.03 6.46
N VAL A 48 18.42 -8.40 5.41
CA VAL A 48 18.51 -8.92 4.05
C VAL A 48 19.37 -10.17 3.94
N GLU A 49 20.47 -10.27 4.71
CA GLU A 49 21.34 -11.47 4.72
C GLU A 49 20.56 -12.71 5.19
N LYS A 50 19.79 -12.57 6.26
CA LYS A 50 18.94 -13.65 6.78
C LYS A 50 17.84 -14.03 5.79
N ASP A 51 17.21 -13.06 5.15
CA ASP A 51 16.18 -13.33 4.15
C ASP A 51 16.77 -14.01 2.91
N TYR A 52 18.00 -13.67 2.53
CA TYR A 52 18.73 -14.36 1.47
C TYR A 52 19.08 -15.82 1.82
N GLU A 53 19.53 -16.08 3.06
CA GLU A 53 19.75 -17.44 3.55
C GLU A 53 18.47 -18.29 3.52
N ASP A 54 17.33 -17.71 3.95
CA ASP A 54 16.04 -18.37 3.87
C ASP A 54 15.61 -18.61 2.40
N ALA A 55 15.83 -17.65 1.52
CA ALA A 55 15.56 -17.79 0.07
C ALA A 55 16.41 -18.92 -0.54
N ARG A 56 17.70 -18.99 -0.18
CA ARG A 56 18.61 -20.05 -0.61
C ARG A 56 18.18 -21.42 -0.11
N TRP A 57 17.75 -21.50 1.14
CA TRP A 57 17.23 -22.74 1.71
C TRP A 57 15.95 -23.20 1.00
N ILE A 58 14.99 -22.28 0.70
CA ILE A 58 13.77 -22.56 -0.05
C ILE A 58 14.12 -23.12 -1.43
N CYS A 59 14.95 -22.43 -2.21
CA CYS A 59 15.30 -22.82 -3.56
C CYS A 59 16.03 -24.18 -3.58
N ASN A 60 16.93 -24.46 -2.64
CA ASN A 60 17.57 -25.76 -2.49
C ASN A 60 16.54 -26.88 -2.21
N LYS A 61 15.59 -26.64 -1.30
CA LYS A 61 14.52 -27.61 -0.99
C LYS A 61 13.63 -27.87 -2.20
N LEU A 62 13.29 -26.84 -2.93
CA LEU A 62 12.47 -26.94 -4.15
C LEU A 62 13.29 -27.40 -5.37
N LYS A 63 14.61 -27.55 -5.27
CA LYS A 63 15.50 -27.89 -6.40
C LYS A 63 15.26 -26.95 -7.60
N ILE A 64 15.28 -25.65 -7.36
CA ILE A 64 15.21 -24.58 -8.36
C ILE A 64 16.47 -23.69 -8.23
N PRO A 65 16.98 -23.12 -9.33
CA PRO A 65 18.08 -22.17 -9.27
C PRO A 65 17.67 -20.91 -8.53
N LEU A 66 18.61 -20.28 -7.81
CA LEU A 66 18.44 -18.97 -7.19
C LEU A 66 19.50 -18.01 -7.73
N ILE A 67 19.06 -16.85 -8.17
CA ILE A 67 19.92 -15.76 -8.60
C ILE A 67 19.65 -14.55 -7.72
N GLN A 68 20.71 -13.88 -7.25
CA GLN A 68 20.59 -12.60 -6.56
C GLN A 68 20.77 -11.46 -7.55
N VAL A 69 19.88 -10.47 -7.49
CA VAL A 69 20.01 -9.19 -8.19
C VAL A 69 20.11 -8.06 -7.17
N ASP A 70 20.93 -7.07 -7.46
CA ASP A 70 21.15 -5.92 -6.59
C ASP A 70 20.40 -4.71 -7.17
N PHE A 71 19.44 -4.18 -6.42
CA PHE A 71 18.65 -3.00 -6.73
C PHE A 71 18.77 -1.92 -5.64
N VAL A 72 19.83 -1.98 -4.81
CA VAL A 72 20.01 -1.02 -3.71
C VAL A 72 20.03 0.41 -4.22
N LYS A 73 20.75 0.69 -5.31
CA LYS A 73 20.83 2.02 -5.90
C LYS A 73 19.49 2.49 -6.45
N GLU A 74 18.78 1.64 -7.20
CA GLU A 74 17.47 1.93 -7.77
C GLU A 74 16.43 2.17 -6.66
N TYR A 75 16.45 1.30 -5.64
CA TYR A 75 15.55 1.44 -4.50
C TYR A 75 15.79 2.75 -3.74
N TRP A 76 17.04 3.11 -3.51
CA TRP A 76 17.40 4.37 -2.87
C TRP A 76 16.87 5.56 -3.65
N ASN A 77 17.10 5.60 -4.94
CA ASN A 77 16.76 6.75 -5.78
C ASN A 77 15.26 6.85 -6.08
N GLU A 78 14.59 5.72 -6.33
CA GLU A 78 13.22 5.69 -6.88
C GLU A 78 12.14 5.39 -5.83
N VAL A 79 12.53 4.97 -4.61
CA VAL A 79 11.58 4.67 -3.52
C VAL A 79 11.90 5.48 -2.28
N PHE A 80 13.15 5.39 -1.79
CA PHE A 80 13.52 5.97 -0.51
C PHE A 80 13.68 7.49 -0.56
N SER A 81 14.35 8.03 -1.58
CA SER A 81 14.52 9.49 -1.72
C SER A 81 13.18 10.21 -1.88
N ASP A 82 12.25 9.66 -2.68
CA ASP A 82 10.88 10.18 -2.82
C ASP A 82 10.12 10.13 -1.48
N LEU A 83 10.31 9.04 -0.71
CA LEU A 83 9.73 8.93 0.63
C LEU A 83 10.20 10.07 1.55
N ILE A 84 11.52 10.30 1.62
CA ILE A 84 12.11 11.33 2.47
C ILE A 84 11.62 12.73 2.06
N GLU A 85 11.65 13.05 0.76
CA GLU A 85 11.19 14.34 0.23
C GLU A 85 9.71 14.59 0.59
N LYS A 86 8.85 13.60 0.40
CA LYS A 86 7.44 13.71 0.73
C LYS A 86 7.18 13.86 2.23
N TYR A 87 7.94 13.18 3.10
CA TYR A 87 7.82 13.38 4.54
C TYR A 87 8.30 14.78 4.97
N GLN A 88 9.38 15.31 4.38
CA GLN A 88 9.85 16.67 4.63
C GLN A 88 8.79 17.72 4.28
N THR A 89 8.00 17.47 3.25
CA THR A 89 6.89 18.34 2.82
C THR A 89 5.58 18.10 3.57
N GLY A 90 5.60 17.21 4.57
CA GLY A 90 4.43 16.91 5.42
C GLY A 90 3.43 15.93 4.81
N TYR A 91 3.72 15.32 3.66
CA TYR A 91 2.93 14.23 3.11
C TYR A 91 3.16 12.92 3.88
N THR A 92 2.32 11.93 3.65
CA THR A 92 2.49 10.58 4.19
C THR A 92 2.44 9.59 3.02
N PRO A 93 3.57 9.38 2.33
CA PRO A 93 3.65 8.47 1.18
C PRO A 93 3.57 7.01 1.60
N ASN A 94 3.30 6.12 0.62
CA ASN A 94 3.30 4.69 0.80
C ASN A 94 4.47 4.05 0.02
N PRO A 95 5.56 3.66 0.70
CA PRO A 95 6.74 3.13 0.03
C PRO A 95 6.50 1.75 -0.61
N ASP A 96 5.52 0.96 -0.13
CA ASP A 96 5.23 -0.35 -0.70
C ASP A 96 4.66 -0.24 -2.12
N ILE A 97 3.85 0.79 -2.39
CA ILE A 97 3.33 1.08 -3.73
C ILE A 97 4.48 1.47 -4.66
N LEU A 98 5.39 2.36 -4.21
CA LEU A 98 6.55 2.75 -5.00
C LEU A 98 7.51 1.59 -5.24
N CYS A 99 7.74 0.75 -4.24
CA CYS A 99 8.53 -0.47 -4.38
C CYS A 99 7.92 -1.43 -5.42
N ASN A 100 6.60 -1.64 -5.38
CA ASN A 100 5.93 -2.45 -6.38
C ASN A 100 6.06 -1.82 -7.77
N LYS A 101 5.74 -0.53 -7.91
CA LYS A 101 5.79 0.19 -9.18
C LYS A 101 7.18 0.18 -9.81
N ASN A 102 8.21 0.61 -9.06
CA ASN A 102 9.52 0.90 -9.63
C ASN A 102 10.47 -0.30 -9.58
N ILE A 103 10.39 -1.12 -8.53
CA ILE A 103 11.34 -2.22 -8.33
C ILE A 103 10.76 -3.56 -8.79
N LYS A 104 9.67 -4.05 -8.14
CA LYS A 104 9.18 -5.42 -8.38
C LYS A 104 8.51 -5.60 -9.74
N PHE A 105 7.78 -4.61 -10.21
CA PHE A 105 7.03 -4.69 -11.47
C PHE A 105 7.59 -3.76 -12.57
N ASN A 106 8.83 -3.31 -12.38
CA ASN A 106 9.61 -2.61 -13.40
C ASN A 106 11.01 -3.24 -13.46
N LYS A 107 11.97 -2.89 -12.57
CA LYS A 107 13.37 -3.37 -12.64
C LYS A 107 13.48 -4.90 -12.60
N PHE A 108 12.74 -5.56 -11.71
CA PHE A 108 12.73 -7.03 -11.67
C PHE A 108 12.11 -7.62 -12.93
N PHE A 109 11.02 -7.03 -13.42
CA PHE A 109 10.39 -7.45 -14.68
C PHE A 109 11.38 -7.35 -15.84
N ASP A 110 12.03 -6.20 -16.02
CA ASP A 110 13.01 -5.97 -17.08
C ASP A 110 14.18 -6.97 -17.03
N VAL A 111 14.72 -7.18 -15.82
CA VAL A 111 15.83 -8.13 -15.63
C VAL A 111 15.39 -9.57 -15.89
N ALA A 112 14.18 -9.94 -15.47
CA ALA A 112 13.65 -11.29 -15.69
C ALA A 112 13.50 -11.61 -17.18
N LEU A 113 12.91 -10.71 -17.95
CA LEU A 113 12.69 -10.92 -19.38
C LEU A 113 13.99 -10.78 -20.18
N ASN A 114 14.71 -9.67 -20.00
CA ASN A 114 15.82 -9.32 -20.87
C ASN A 114 17.11 -10.07 -20.53
N ARG A 115 17.39 -10.31 -19.23
CA ARG A 115 18.63 -10.98 -18.80
C ARG A 115 18.47 -12.48 -18.61
N PHE A 116 17.32 -12.92 -18.09
CA PHE A 116 17.08 -14.32 -17.77
C PHE A 116 16.11 -15.00 -18.74
N GLN A 117 15.64 -14.28 -19.76
CA GLN A 117 14.77 -14.80 -20.83
C GLN A 117 13.53 -15.53 -20.25
N ALA A 118 12.98 -15.00 -19.16
CA ALA A 118 11.73 -15.49 -18.62
C ALA A 118 10.56 -15.04 -19.51
N ASP A 119 9.56 -15.88 -19.66
CA ASP A 119 8.33 -15.55 -20.38
C ASP A 119 7.38 -14.75 -19.50
N ALA A 120 7.48 -14.93 -18.17
CA ALA A 120 6.65 -14.27 -17.17
C ALA A 120 7.37 -14.13 -15.82
N ILE A 121 6.88 -13.23 -14.99
CA ILE A 121 7.28 -13.13 -13.58
C ILE A 121 6.17 -13.61 -12.67
N ALA A 122 6.54 -14.07 -11.47
CA ALA A 122 5.58 -14.40 -10.42
C ALA A 122 6.03 -13.84 -9.07
N THR A 123 5.05 -13.51 -8.26
CA THR A 123 5.29 -13.00 -6.90
C THR A 123 4.32 -13.62 -5.90
N GLY A 124 4.68 -13.59 -4.61
CA GLY A 124 3.83 -14.05 -3.52
C GLY A 124 2.71 -13.06 -3.11
N HIS A 125 2.30 -12.16 -3.99
CA HIS A 125 1.20 -11.26 -3.70
C HIS A 125 -0.17 -11.97 -3.78
N TYR A 126 -1.06 -11.56 -2.88
CA TYR A 126 -2.47 -11.95 -2.91
C TYR A 126 -3.22 -10.99 -3.83
N ALA A 127 -3.34 -11.36 -5.07
CA ALA A 127 -4.09 -10.68 -6.12
C ALA A 127 -4.49 -11.69 -7.19
N ASN A 128 -5.37 -11.31 -8.11
CA ASN A 128 -5.74 -12.08 -9.28
C ASN A 128 -5.66 -11.21 -10.53
N THR A 129 -5.69 -11.85 -11.69
CA THR A 129 -5.86 -11.17 -12.98
C THR A 129 -6.93 -11.86 -13.80
N SER A 130 -7.49 -11.15 -14.79
CA SER A 130 -8.42 -11.75 -15.76
C SER A 130 -7.80 -12.86 -16.61
N PHE A 131 -6.46 -12.93 -16.66
CA PHE A 131 -5.73 -14.00 -17.34
C PHE A 131 -5.55 -15.26 -16.48
N GLY A 132 -6.01 -15.23 -15.22
CA GLY A 132 -5.87 -16.33 -14.28
C GLY A 132 -4.52 -16.33 -13.54
N PRO A 133 -4.41 -17.11 -12.44
CA PRO A 133 -3.25 -17.11 -11.56
C PRO A 133 -1.95 -17.62 -12.22
N TYR A 134 -2.06 -18.32 -13.35
CA TYR A 134 -0.93 -18.87 -14.12
C TYR A 134 -0.96 -18.45 -15.59
N LEU A 135 -1.68 -17.36 -15.91
CA LEU A 135 -1.88 -16.83 -17.25
C LEU A 135 -2.55 -17.84 -18.21
N GLU A 136 -3.45 -18.70 -17.69
CA GLU A 136 -4.16 -19.73 -18.46
C GLU A 136 -5.00 -19.13 -19.58
N ASN A 137 -5.53 -17.90 -19.35
CA ASN A 137 -6.37 -17.17 -20.29
C ASN A 137 -5.61 -16.05 -21.03
N TYR A 138 -4.27 -16.16 -21.11
CA TYR A 138 -3.44 -15.16 -21.79
C TYR A 138 -3.86 -14.98 -23.24
N LYS A 139 -4.03 -13.71 -23.65
CA LYS A 139 -4.32 -13.30 -25.04
C LYS A 139 -3.48 -12.06 -25.35
N GLU A 140 -2.78 -12.10 -26.48
CA GLU A 140 -1.79 -11.08 -26.86
C GLU A 140 -2.40 -9.68 -27.01
N ASP A 141 -3.57 -9.57 -27.64
CA ASP A 141 -4.22 -8.30 -27.97
C ASP A 141 -5.33 -7.88 -26.97
N THR A 142 -5.35 -8.48 -25.78
CA THR A 142 -6.42 -8.21 -24.79
C THR A 142 -5.85 -7.51 -23.57
N ASN A 143 -6.52 -6.49 -23.07
CA ASN A 143 -6.18 -5.87 -21.81
C ASN A 143 -6.42 -6.84 -20.65
N VAL A 144 -5.46 -6.92 -19.73
CA VAL A 144 -5.60 -7.69 -18.50
C VAL A 144 -6.13 -6.78 -17.39
N HIS A 145 -7.07 -7.28 -16.62
CA HIS A 145 -7.61 -6.59 -15.45
C HIS A 145 -6.97 -7.15 -14.17
N LEU A 146 -6.59 -6.24 -13.27
CA LEU A 146 -6.17 -6.59 -11.92
C LEU A 146 -7.42 -6.86 -11.07
N LEU A 147 -7.50 -8.03 -10.44
CA LEU A 147 -8.65 -8.49 -9.67
C LEU A 147 -8.27 -8.76 -8.22
N GLN A 148 -9.22 -8.61 -7.32
CA GLN A 148 -9.02 -8.87 -5.89
C GLN A 148 -8.71 -10.36 -5.63
N ALA A 149 -7.94 -10.61 -4.58
CA ALA A 149 -7.70 -11.95 -4.08
C ALA A 149 -8.94 -12.53 -3.40
N HIS A 150 -9.01 -13.85 -3.36
CA HIS A 150 -10.06 -14.57 -2.64
C HIS A 150 -10.01 -14.31 -1.12
N ASP A 151 -8.81 -14.22 -0.53
CA ASP A 151 -8.61 -13.81 0.86
C ASP A 151 -8.68 -12.30 0.98
N SER A 152 -9.86 -11.74 1.26
CA SER A 152 -10.07 -10.30 1.40
C SER A 152 -9.24 -9.67 2.53
N SER A 153 -8.86 -10.45 3.56
CA SER A 153 -8.03 -9.99 4.67
C SER A 153 -6.55 -9.84 4.29
N LYS A 154 -6.14 -10.47 3.19
CA LYS A 154 -4.78 -10.48 2.66
C LYS A 154 -4.67 -9.84 1.28
N ASP A 155 -5.78 -9.43 0.68
CA ASP A 155 -5.81 -8.80 -0.64
C ASP A 155 -4.80 -7.64 -0.72
N GLN A 156 -3.95 -7.67 -1.74
CA GLN A 156 -2.86 -6.70 -1.94
C GLN A 156 -3.02 -5.87 -3.22
N THR A 157 -4.18 -5.93 -3.88
CA THR A 157 -4.46 -5.14 -5.10
C THR A 157 -4.27 -3.64 -4.87
N PHE A 158 -4.56 -3.15 -3.65
CA PHE A 158 -4.28 -1.77 -3.25
C PHE A 158 -2.81 -1.35 -3.48
N PHE A 159 -1.86 -2.25 -3.25
CA PHE A 159 -0.44 -1.96 -3.44
C PHE A 159 0.06 -2.19 -4.88
N LEU A 160 -0.79 -2.76 -5.74
CA LEU A 160 -0.48 -3.12 -7.12
C LEU A 160 -1.10 -2.16 -8.15
N ASN A 161 -1.81 -1.14 -7.71
CA ASN A 161 -2.57 -0.22 -8.54
C ASN A 161 -1.74 0.69 -9.46
N GLN A 162 -0.42 0.67 -9.33
CA GLN A 162 0.51 1.45 -10.15
C GLN A 162 1.31 0.60 -11.16
N ILE A 163 0.95 -0.67 -11.32
CA ILE A 163 1.60 -1.57 -12.31
C ILE A 163 1.13 -1.17 -13.72
N SER A 164 2.05 -1.21 -14.69
CA SER A 164 1.70 -0.98 -16.09
C SER A 164 0.93 -2.18 -16.69
N GLN A 165 0.13 -1.93 -17.70
CA GLN A 165 -0.57 -2.96 -18.46
C GLN A 165 0.40 -3.99 -19.05
N GLU A 166 1.51 -3.50 -19.62
CA GLU A 166 2.56 -4.35 -20.19
C GLU A 166 3.10 -5.36 -19.17
N THR A 167 3.50 -4.87 -18.00
CA THR A 167 4.00 -5.74 -16.94
C THR A 167 2.92 -6.69 -16.41
N LEU A 168 1.70 -6.18 -16.16
CA LEU A 168 0.62 -6.98 -15.60
C LEU A 168 0.24 -8.17 -16.51
N ARG A 169 0.35 -8.03 -17.83
CA ARG A 169 0.11 -9.11 -18.81
C ARG A 169 1.05 -10.30 -18.63
N HIS A 170 2.23 -10.08 -18.05
CA HIS A 170 3.24 -11.11 -17.81
C HIS A 170 3.37 -11.50 -16.34
N CYS A 171 2.41 -11.06 -15.48
CA CYS A 171 2.44 -11.33 -14.06
C CYS A 171 1.56 -12.52 -13.67
N MET A 172 2.13 -13.44 -12.90
CA MET A 172 1.42 -14.53 -12.26
C MET A 172 1.27 -14.26 -10.77
N PHE A 173 0.07 -14.49 -10.25
CA PHE A 173 -0.24 -14.41 -8.83
C PHE A 173 -0.84 -15.74 -8.33
N PRO A 174 -0.02 -16.80 -8.17
CA PRO A 174 -0.50 -18.14 -7.82
C PRO A 174 -1.28 -18.22 -6.51
N LEU A 175 -1.10 -17.25 -5.61
CA LEU A 175 -1.77 -17.21 -4.30
C LEU A 175 -3.15 -16.54 -4.33
N GLY A 176 -3.55 -15.94 -5.44
CA GLY A 176 -4.78 -15.14 -5.54
C GLY A 176 -6.04 -15.88 -5.11
N ASN A 177 -6.12 -17.19 -5.33
CA ASN A 177 -7.28 -18.03 -5.01
C ASN A 177 -7.14 -18.79 -3.67
N TYR A 178 -6.10 -18.53 -2.88
CA TYR A 178 -5.85 -19.25 -1.63
C TYR A 178 -6.08 -18.37 -0.40
N LEU A 179 -6.66 -18.94 0.65
CA LEU A 179 -6.64 -18.35 1.98
C LEU A 179 -5.23 -18.50 2.60
N LYS A 180 -4.81 -17.52 3.39
CA LYS A 180 -3.48 -17.51 4.05
C LYS A 180 -3.20 -18.80 4.84
N ASN A 181 -4.21 -19.34 5.52
CA ASN A 181 -4.03 -20.57 6.28
C ASN A 181 -3.76 -21.78 5.37
N HIS A 182 -4.39 -21.85 4.20
CA HIS A 182 -4.11 -22.88 3.20
C HIS A 182 -2.68 -22.77 2.66
N VAL A 183 -2.20 -21.54 2.41
CA VAL A 183 -0.80 -21.31 2.00
C VAL A 183 0.18 -21.86 3.03
N LYS A 184 -0.07 -21.66 4.33
CA LYS A 184 0.77 -22.22 5.40
C LYS A 184 0.70 -23.77 5.44
N THR A 185 -0.44 -24.36 5.15
CA THR A 185 -0.60 -25.83 5.06
C THR A 185 0.19 -26.37 3.87
N ILE A 186 0.03 -25.79 2.68
CA ILE A 186 0.81 -26.17 1.48
C ILE A 186 2.31 -26.07 1.75
N ALA A 187 2.78 -25.03 2.44
CA ALA A 187 4.19 -24.91 2.80
C ALA A 187 4.68 -26.08 3.68
N LYS A 188 3.86 -26.53 4.64
CA LYS A 188 4.20 -27.68 5.49
C LYS A 188 4.24 -28.99 4.66
N GLU A 189 3.26 -29.22 3.82
CA GLU A 189 3.17 -30.38 2.93
C GLU A 189 4.35 -30.43 1.93
N ALA A 190 4.81 -29.27 1.46
CA ALA A 190 5.99 -29.13 0.62
C ALA A 190 7.33 -29.31 1.36
N GLY A 191 7.31 -29.65 2.65
CA GLY A 191 8.52 -29.80 3.48
C GLY A 191 9.19 -28.48 3.87
N LEU A 192 8.48 -27.34 3.74
CA LEU A 192 8.97 -25.99 4.06
C LEU A 192 8.61 -25.57 5.49
N HIS A 193 8.67 -26.48 6.45
CA HIS A 193 8.21 -26.28 7.84
C HIS A 193 8.86 -25.07 8.51
N LYS A 194 10.18 -24.87 8.31
CA LYS A 194 10.94 -23.72 8.85
C LYS A 194 10.27 -22.40 8.46
N ILE A 195 9.90 -22.27 7.19
CA ILE A 195 9.31 -21.03 6.64
C ILE A 195 7.83 -20.88 7.00
N ALA A 196 7.09 -22.00 7.06
CA ALA A 196 5.67 -22.00 7.47
C ALA A 196 5.45 -21.49 8.90
N GLN A 197 6.46 -21.63 9.79
CA GLN A 197 6.42 -21.18 11.19
C GLN A 197 7.00 -19.77 11.37
N LYS A 198 7.64 -19.20 10.34
CA LYS A 198 8.22 -17.85 10.41
C LYS A 198 7.11 -16.82 10.64
N LYS A 199 7.32 -15.90 11.58
CA LYS A 199 6.41 -14.76 11.76
C LYS A 199 6.36 -13.95 10.48
N GLU A 200 5.16 -13.49 10.12
CA GLU A 200 4.98 -12.61 8.97
C GLU A 200 5.73 -11.29 9.22
N SER A 201 6.43 -10.80 8.20
CA SER A 201 7.03 -9.48 8.25
C SER A 201 5.90 -8.44 8.26
N MET A 202 5.87 -7.65 9.32
CA MET A 202 4.90 -6.56 9.49
C MET A 202 5.67 -5.26 9.40
N GLY A 203 5.24 -4.36 8.52
CA GLY A 203 5.84 -3.04 8.35
C GLY A 203 6.75 -2.91 7.12
N ILE A 204 7.35 -1.73 7.01
CA ILE A 204 8.20 -1.34 5.88
C ILE A 204 9.54 -2.08 5.98
N CYS A 205 9.95 -2.75 4.91
CA CYS A 205 11.08 -3.69 4.93
C CYS A 205 12.42 -3.07 5.39
N PHE A 206 12.68 -1.80 5.07
CA PHE A 206 13.93 -1.11 5.43
C PHE A 206 13.91 -0.47 6.83
N VAL A 207 12.74 -0.32 7.45
CA VAL A 207 12.65 0.18 8.85
C VAL A 207 13.01 -0.94 9.84
N GLY A 208 12.71 -2.18 9.48
CA GLY A 208 13.00 -3.33 10.33
C GLY A 208 12.15 -3.33 11.60
N LYS A 209 12.81 -3.46 12.77
CA LYS A 209 12.15 -3.47 14.08
C LYS A 209 12.16 -2.13 14.81
N ARG A 210 12.72 -1.09 14.18
CA ARG A 210 12.80 0.25 14.77
C ARG A 210 11.44 0.93 14.74
N GLU A 211 11.22 1.86 15.68
CA GLU A 211 10.11 2.78 15.58
C GLU A 211 10.29 3.68 14.35
N PHE A 212 9.22 3.90 13.59
CA PHE A 212 9.30 4.66 12.34
C PHE A 212 9.77 6.10 12.56
N GLN A 213 9.37 6.72 13.68
CA GLN A 213 9.77 8.10 14.01
C GLN A 213 11.28 8.22 14.25
N ASP A 214 11.87 7.25 14.92
CA ASP A 214 13.32 7.21 15.19
C ASP A 214 14.08 7.01 13.87
N PHE A 215 13.62 6.06 13.05
CA PHE A 215 14.20 5.81 11.75
C PHE A 215 14.18 7.03 10.84
N ILE A 216 13.05 7.73 10.71
CA ILE A 216 12.94 8.88 9.82
C ILE A 216 13.79 10.06 10.29
N SER A 217 14.04 10.19 11.61
CA SER A 217 14.88 11.24 12.19
C SER A 217 16.38 11.07 11.86
N GLU A 218 16.80 9.90 11.38
CA GLU A 218 18.17 9.71 10.86
C GLU A 218 18.38 10.44 9.52
N TYR A 219 17.31 10.75 8.80
CA TYR A 219 17.34 11.31 7.44
C TYR A 219 16.70 12.69 7.32
N ILE A 220 15.88 13.08 8.29
CA ILE A 220 15.19 14.38 8.32
C ILE A 220 15.47 15.05 9.66
N ASP A 221 16.10 16.21 9.61
CA ASP A 221 16.40 17.01 10.81
C ASP A 221 15.11 17.41 11.52
N ASP A 222 15.14 17.35 12.83
CA ASP A 222 14.06 17.83 13.68
C ASP A 222 13.91 19.35 13.53
N LYS A 223 12.71 19.79 13.24
CA LYS A 223 12.33 21.21 13.16
C LYS A 223 11.22 21.48 14.18
N PRO A 224 11.53 22.01 15.37
CA PRO A 224 10.51 22.35 16.35
C PRO A 224 9.48 23.33 15.79
N GLY A 225 8.21 23.09 16.09
CA GLY A 225 7.08 23.93 15.69
C GLY A 225 5.97 23.86 16.72
N GLU A 226 4.83 24.48 16.42
CA GLU A 226 3.71 24.58 17.35
C GLU A 226 2.52 23.75 16.89
N TYR A 227 1.80 23.17 17.88
CA TYR A 227 0.44 22.70 17.69
C TYR A 227 -0.51 23.86 17.91
N ILE A 228 -1.37 24.13 16.94
CA ILE A 228 -2.40 25.16 17.01
C ILE A 228 -3.76 24.47 17.07
N ASP A 229 -4.55 24.76 18.07
CA ASP A 229 -5.93 24.30 18.16
C ASP A 229 -6.77 24.98 17.07
N LEU A 230 -7.42 24.19 16.22
CA LEU A 230 -8.20 24.69 15.09
C LEU A 230 -9.38 25.57 15.53
N ASP A 231 -10.01 25.25 16.65
CA ASP A 231 -11.23 25.94 17.12
C ASP A 231 -10.90 27.30 17.80
N SER A 232 -9.84 27.34 18.58
CA SER A 232 -9.47 28.54 19.31
C SER A 232 -8.39 29.40 18.66
N GLY A 233 -7.64 28.83 17.72
CA GLY A 233 -6.45 29.46 17.11
C GLY A 233 -5.24 29.59 18.05
N LEU A 234 -5.32 29.03 19.26
CA LEU A 234 -4.27 29.15 20.28
C LEU A 234 -3.21 28.04 20.14
N SER A 235 -1.98 28.36 20.51
CA SER A 235 -0.93 27.36 20.67
C SER A 235 -1.19 26.48 21.88
N ILE A 236 -1.18 25.16 21.67
CA ILE A 236 -1.48 24.15 22.71
C ILE A 236 -0.27 23.26 23.05
N GLY A 237 0.87 23.52 22.41
CA GLY A 237 2.11 22.79 22.67
C GLY A 237 3.09 22.84 21.51
N LYS A 238 4.22 22.16 21.68
CA LYS A 238 5.29 22.09 20.66
C LYS A 238 5.49 20.68 20.15
N HIS A 239 5.87 20.56 18.88
CA HIS A 239 6.30 19.30 18.25
C HIS A 239 7.73 19.42 17.70
N ASN A 240 8.36 18.28 17.41
CA ASN A 240 9.75 18.23 16.92
C ASN A 240 9.86 18.12 15.39
N GLY A 241 8.75 18.21 14.68
CA GLY A 241 8.72 18.16 13.21
C GLY A 241 7.41 17.63 12.67
N ILE A 242 6.92 18.25 11.59
CA ILE A 242 5.67 17.85 10.91
C ILE A 242 5.78 16.46 10.25
N HIS A 243 7.02 16.03 9.91
CA HIS A 243 7.31 14.73 9.30
C HIS A 243 7.04 13.54 10.22
N LYS A 244 7.06 13.75 11.54
CA LYS A 244 6.85 12.69 12.54
C LYS A 244 5.39 12.29 12.74
N LEU A 245 4.47 13.07 12.19
CA LEU A 245 3.04 12.91 12.44
C LEU A 245 2.25 12.75 11.16
N THR A 246 1.16 12.01 11.26
CA THR A 246 0.21 11.77 10.16
C THR A 246 -1.15 12.38 10.51
N ILE A 247 -1.91 12.83 9.51
CA ILE A 247 -3.28 13.32 9.69
C ILE A 247 -4.12 12.25 10.39
N GLY A 248 -4.89 12.64 11.40
CA GLY A 248 -5.69 11.75 12.24
C GLY A 248 -4.93 11.06 13.37
N GLN A 249 -3.60 11.21 13.43
CA GLN A 249 -2.79 10.69 14.55
C GLN A 249 -2.98 11.53 15.80
N ARG A 250 -3.00 10.87 16.97
CA ARG A 250 -3.07 11.55 18.27
C ARG A 250 -1.81 12.37 18.52
N CYS A 251 -1.98 13.66 18.80
CA CYS A 251 -0.92 14.53 19.30
C CYS A 251 -0.61 14.18 20.76
N ARG A 252 0.65 13.83 21.04
CA ARG A 252 1.09 13.53 22.40
C ARG A 252 1.54 14.82 23.09
N ILE A 253 0.58 15.71 23.39
CA ILE A 253 0.84 16.99 24.07
C ILE A 253 0.81 16.74 25.57
N GLY A 254 1.89 17.06 26.27
CA GLY A 254 1.99 16.90 27.72
C GLY A 254 1.15 17.94 28.48
N GLY A 255 0.65 17.58 29.66
CA GLY A 255 0.02 18.52 30.61
C GLY A 255 -1.47 18.83 30.40
N GLY A 256 -2.11 18.29 29.36
CA GLY A 256 -3.54 18.53 29.10
C GLY A 256 -4.42 17.30 29.36
N SER A 257 -5.67 17.53 29.81
CA SER A 257 -6.72 16.50 29.97
C SER A 257 -7.38 16.13 28.62
N LYS A 258 -7.19 16.92 27.58
CA LYS A 258 -7.86 16.79 26.30
C LYS A 258 -6.98 15.99 25.30
N ALA A 259 -7.61 15.12 24.51
CA ALA A 259 -6.95 14.39 23.44
C ALA A 259 -7.06 15.16 22.12
N TYR A 260 -5.93 15.59 21.59
CA TYR A 260 -5.85 16.28 20.29
C TYR A 260 -5.38 15.35 19.18
N TYR A 261 -5.85 15.59 17.97
CA TYR A 261 -5.54 14.82 16.76
C TYR A 261 -5.10 15.75 15.63
N VAL A 262 -4.12 15.34 14.85
CA VAL A 262 -3.60 16.10 13.71
C VAL A 262 -4.71 16.27 12.66
N PHE A 263 -5.10 17.50 12.40
CA PHE A 263 -6.04 17.87 11.33
C PHE A 263 -5.33 18.20 10.04
N ASN A 264 -4.31 19.06 10.09
CA ASN A 264 -3.53 19.47 8.93
C ASN A 264 -2.11 19.84 9.34
N LYS A 265 -1.20 19.82 8.37
CA LYS A 265 0.20 20.21 8.55
C LYS A 265 0.52 21.34 7.58
N ASP A 266 1.07 22.45 8.06
CA ASP A 266 1.55 23.54 7.23
C ASP A 266 3.08 23.55 7.23
N GLN A 267 3.65 23.23 6.07
CA GLN A 267 5.09 23.19 5.87
C GLN A 267 5.72 24.60 5.94
N LYS A 268 5.00 25.63 5.47
CA LYS A 268 5.57 27.00 5.37
C LYS A 268 5.79 27.61 6.74
N THR A 269 4.83 27.41 7.63
CA THR A 269 4.87 27.93 9.01
C THR A 269 5.42 26.89 9.99
N ASN A 270 5.66 25.66 9.55
CA ASN A 270 6.02 24.52 10.39
C ASN A 270 5.05 24.32 11.57
N THR A 271 3.76 24.46 11.31
CA THR A 271 2.71 24.28 12.32
C THR A 271 1.85 23.05 12.04
N ILE A 272 1.31 22.49 13.11
CA ILE A 272 0.32 21.41 13.06
C ILE A 272 -0.99 21.94 13.60
N LEU A 273 -2.00 22.00 12.72
CA LEU A 273 -3.36 22.26 13.14
C LEU A 273 -3.92 20.99 13.77
N ALA A 274 -4.40 21.09 14.99
CA ALA A 274 -4.92 19.98 15.76
C ALA A 274 -6.36 20.25 16.18
N VAL A 275 -7.15 19.20 16.31
CA VAL A 275 -8.54 19.25 16.77
C VAL A 275 -8.71 18.39 18.02
N CYS A 276 -9.49 18.87 18.97
CA CYS A 276 -9.82 18.14 20.18
C CYS A 276 -10.97 17.16 19.93
N ASN A 277 -10.94 15.99 20.54
CA ASN A 277 -12.15 15.19 20.70
C ASN A 277 -13.11 15.91 21.64
N ILE A 278 -14.29 16.24 21.13
CA ILE A 278 -15.24 17.03 21.90
C ILE A 278 -16.41 16.15 22.31
N LEU A 279 -16.57 16.07 23.61
CA LEU A 279 -17.86 15.78 24.27
C LEU A 279 -18.66 17.09 24.41
N ASN A 280 -19.01 17.77 23.31
CA ASN A 280 -19.82 19.00 23.38
C ASN A 280 -21.09 18.83 22.54
N GLU A 281 -22.22 19.11 23.17
CA GLU A 281 -23.58 19.02 22.62
C GLU A 281 -23.76 19.75 21.25
N LYS A 282 -23.07 20.88 21.05
CA LYS A 282 -23.17 21.66 19.79
C LYS A 282 -22.66 20.97 18.53
N ASN A 283 -21.77 20.01 18.65
CA ASN A 283 -21.23 19.28 17.47
C ASN A 283 -21.99 17.97 17.19
N GLN A 284 -22.78 17.48 18.14
CA GLN A 284 -23.70 16.36 17.91
C GLN A 284 -24.76 16.70 16.86
N ASP A 285 -25.28 17.91 16.86
CA ASP A 285 -26.32 18.33 15.92
C ASP A 285 -25.80 18.37 14.47
N PHE A 286 -24.58 18.87 14.25
CA PHE A 286 -23.96 18.90 12.92
C PHE A 286 -23.70 17.48 12.36
N ILE A 287 -23.24 16.56 13.21
CA ILE A 287 -23.01 15.16 12.83
C ILE A 287 -24.35 14.45 12.60
N VAL A 288 -25.32 14.66 13.46
CA VAL A 288 -26.67 14.07 13.37
C VAL A 288 -27.39 14.56 12.13
N ASP A 289 -27.30 15.83 11.78
CA ASP A 289 -27.95 16.39 10.59
C ASP A 289 -27.26 15.89 9.30
N LYS A 290 -25.93 15.79 9.28
CA LYS A 290 -25.19 15.21 8.17
C LYS A 290 -25.47 13.70 8.02
N LEU A 291 -25.62 12.97 9.10
CA LEU A 291 -26.02 11.54 9.12
C LEU A 291 -27.49 11.35 8.71
N LYS A 292 -28.41 12.21 9.13
CA LYS A 292 -29.83 12.19 8.72
C LYS A 292 -29.97 12.45 7.23
N PHE A 293 -29.21 13.40 6.68
CA PHE A 293 -29.19 13.67 5.26
C PHE A 293 -28.71 12.47 4.43
N LEU A 294 -27.66 11.76 4.90
CA LEU A 294 -27.10 10.57 4.26
C LEU A 294 -28.08 9.37 4.35
N ASN A 295 -28.75 9.18 5.50
CA ASN A 295 -29.74 8.11 5.67
C ASN A 295 -31.00 8.30 4.79
N HIS A 296 -31.33 9.53 4.40
CA HIS A 296 -32.47 9.81 3.53
C HIS A 296 -32.19 9.47 2.05
N MET A 297 -30.91 9.40 1.66
CA MET A 297 -30.51 9.17 0.27
C MET A 297 -30.22 7.70 -0.10
N ASN A 298 -30.02 6.78 0.87
CA ASN A 298 -29.67 5.39 0.54
C ASN A 298 -30.18 4.35 1.56
N ASN A 299 -31.13 3.54 1.12
CA ASN A 299 -31.70 2.41 1.91
C ASN A 299 -30.81 1.17 2.04
N THR A 300 -29.51 1.22 1.66
CA THR A 300 -28.63 0.02 1.61
C THR A 300 -27.15 0.30 1.89
N VAL A 301 -26.82 1.15 2.83
CA VAL A 301 -25.42 1.31 3.23
C VAL A 301 -25.19 0.65 4.59
N SER A 302 -24.34 -0.36 4.63
CA SER A 302 -23.75 -0.83 5.89
C SER A 302 -23.15 0.36 6.62
N ILE A 303 -23.74 0.69 7.76
CA ILE A 303 -23.44 1.87 8.57
C ILE A 303 -21.96 1.84 8.95
N ILE A 304 -21.12 2.64 8.25
CA ILE A 304 -19.86 3.05 8.83
C ILE A 304 -20.23 3.99 9.95
N GLN A 305 -20.18 3.52 11.19
CA GLN A 305 -20.44 4.33 12.37
C GLN A 305 -19.44 5.48 12.41
N VAL A 306 -19.91 6.69 12.11
CA VAL A 306 -19.14 7.90 12.42
C VAL A 306 -19.08 7.99 13.93
N ASP A 307 -17.89 7.86 14.49
CA ASP A 307 -17.68 7.96 15.91
C ASP A 307 -17.97 9.41 16.35
N SER A 308 -19.08 9.61 17.05
CA SER A 308 -19.54 10.92 17.54
C SER A 308 -18.58 11.57 18.52
N THR A 309 -17.59 10.83 19.04
CA THR A 309 -16.55 11.37 19.94
C THR A 309 -15.40 12.02 19.18
N ILE A 310 -15.36 11.91 17.85
CA ILE A 310 -14.28 12.40 16.99
C ILE A 310 -14.70 13.72 16.34
N HIS A 311 -13.79 14.71 16.34
CA HIS A 311 -14.07 16.03 15.77
C HIS A 311 -14.46 15.97 14.28
N PRO A 312 -15.56 16.64 13.86
CA PRO A 312 -16.10 16.58 12.49
C PRO A 312 -15.11 16.98 11.40
N ALA A 313 -14.20 17.92 11.68
CA ALA A 313 -13.18 18.37 10.73
C ALA A 313 -12.26 17.24 10.23
N LEU A 314 -12.13 16.15 10.99
CA LEU A 314 -11.35 14.98 10.55
C LEU A 314 -12.05 14.14 9.50
N TYR A 315 -13.31 14.40 9.18
CA TYR A 315 -14.06 13.66 8.18
C TYR A 315 -14.20 14.46 6.88
N SER A 316 -14.05 13.79 5.75
CA SER A 316 -14.31 14.36 4.42
C SER A 316 -15.12 13.40 3.58
N ASP A 317 -16.09 13.95 2.84
CA ASP A 317 -16.91 13.24 1.86
C ASP A 317 -16.46 13.50 0.42
N PHE A 318 -15.37 14.24 0.24
CA PHE A 318 -14.75 14.46 -1.07
C PHE A 318 -13.24 14.54 -0.99
N LEU A 319 -12.60 14.36 -2.13
CA LEU A 319 -11.17 14.57 -2.32
C LEU A 319 -10.87 14.94 -3.78
N ILE A 320 -9.69 15.53 -4.00
CA ILE A 320 -9.14 15.80 -5.32
C ILE A 320 -7.85 15.03 -5.46
N THR A 321 -7.73 14.30 -6.58
CA THR A 321 -6.51 13.56 -6.90
C THR A 321 -5.57 14.36 -7.78
N GLN A 322 -4.31 13.95 -7.81
CA GLN A 322 -3.28 14.34 -8.76
C GLN A 322 -2.58 13.07 -9.25
N ASP A 323 -1.90 13.16 -10.39
CA ASP A 323 -1.07 12.08 -10.93
C ASP A 323 -1.85 10.76 -11.13
N ILE A 324 -2.90 10.85 -11.96
CA ILE A 324 -3.77 9.71 -12.27
C ILE A 324 -2.97 8.65 -13.04
N HIS A 325 -3.11 7.40 -12.62
CA HIS A 325 -2.60 6.23 -13.33
C HIS A 325 -3.73 5.27 -13.68
N TRP A 326 -3.87 4.96 -14.95
CA TRP A 326 -4.75 3.92 -15.45
C TRP A 326 -3.93 2.68 -15.78
N ILE A 327 -4.23 1.54 -15.17
CA ILE A 327 -3.54 0.27 -15.48
C ILE A 327 -3.71 -0.09 -16.95
N SER A 328 -4.89 0.16 -17.52
CA SER A 328 -5.19 -0.06 -18.93
C SER A 328 -5.42 1.29 -19.63
N GLU A 329 -6.63 1.77 -19.63
CA GLU A 329 -7.02 3.04 -20.25
C GLU A 329 -8.06 3.77 -19.38
N GLU A 330 -8.22 5.06 -19.61
CA GLU A 330 -9.26 5.84 -18.96
C GLU A 330 -10.65 5.23 -19.27
N PRO A 331 -11.50 5.00 -18.26
CA PRO A 331 -12.84 4.46 -18.47
C PRO A 331 -13.65 5.28 -19.47
N ARG A 332 -14.40 4.56 -20.31
CA ARG A 332 -15.20 5.19 -21.37
C ARG A 332 -16.22 6.20 -20.82
N GLU A 333 -16.86 5.87 -19.71
CA GLU A 333 -17.82 6.73 -19.01
C GLU A 333 -17.17 8.06 -18.64
N LEU A 334 -15.97 8.02 -18.06
CA LEU A 334 -15.25 9.23 -17.66
C LEU A 334 -14.83 10.07 -18.88
N ARG A 335 -14.40 9.41 -19.98
CA ARG A 335 -14.08 10.09 -21.25
C ARG A 335 -15.29 10.75 -21.91
N CYS A 336 -16.46 10.07 -21.90
CA CYS A 336 -17.64 10.51 -22.65
C CYS A 336 -18.53 11.45 -21.85
N SER A 337 -18.80 11.13 -20.58
CA SER A 337 -19.71 11.89 -19.72
C SER A 337 -19.01 12.75 -18.68
N GLY A 338 -17.70 12.53 -18.46
CA GLY A 338 -16.93 13.18 -17.41
C GLY A 338 -17.27 12.66 -16.01
N VAL A 339 -18.08 11.60 -15.88
CA VAL A 339 -18.53 11.02 -14.60
C VAL A 339 -18.40 9.51 -14.64
N LEU A 340 -17.91 8.93 -13.54
CA LEU A 340 -17.80 7.50 -13.35
C LEU A 340 -18.28 7.12 -11.95
N ASP A 341 -19.16 6.12 -11.87
CA ASP A 341 -19.56 5.48 -10.62
C ASP A 341 -18.65 4.30 -10.35
N CYS A 342 -17.99 4.27 -9.20
CA CYS A 342 -17.08 3.19 -8.86
C CYS A 342 -16.97 3.00 -7.35
N ASN A 343 -16.15 2.04 -6.94
CA ASN A 343 -15.80 1.83 -5.55
C ASN A 343 -14.42 2.43 -5.24
N PHE A 344 -14.27 2.94 -4.05
CA PHE A 344 -13.11 3.70 -3.60
C PHE A 344 -12.49 3.09 -2.34
N ARG A 345 -11.16 3.08 -2.29
CA ARG A 345 -10.39 2.73 -1.10
C ARG A 345 -9.13 3.61 -1.03
N PHE A 346 -8.84 4.19 0.13
CA PHE A 346 -7.62 4.99 0.35
C PHE A 346 -6.67 4.39 1.39
N GLN A 347 -7.08 3.36 2.11
CA GLN A 347 -6.24 2.60 3.03
C GLN A 347 -6.50 1.10 2.84
N HIS A 348 -5.43 0.32 2.83
CA HIS A 348 -5.46 -1.11 2.51
C HIS A 348 -6.54 -1.92 3.25
N ARG A 349 -6.74 -1.66 4.56
CA ARG A 349 -7.70 -2.42 5.39
C ARG A 349 -9.11 -1.85 5.43
N ASN A 350 -9.33 -0.68 4.84
CA ASN A 350 -10.66 -0.08 4.83
C ASN A 350 -11.55 -0.80 3.83
N PRO A 351 -12.87 -0.88 4.09
CA PRO A 351 -13.82 -1.39 3.12
C PRO A 351 -13.82 -0.52 1.86
N LEU A 352 -14.21 -1.11 0.76
CA LEU A 352 -14.57 -0.35 -0.45
C LEU A 352 -15.87 0.42 -0.18
N ILE A 353 -15.91 1.67 -0.57
CA ILE A 353 -17.12 2.51 -0.51
C ILE A 353 -17.45 3.02 -1.89
N THR A 354 -18.73 3.19 -2.17
CA THR A 354 -19.20 3.75 -3.44
C THR A 354 -18.83 5.23 -3.54
N CYS A 355 -18.49 5.67 -4.73
CA CYS A 355 -18.18 7.07 -5.01
C CYS A 355 -18.55 7.46 -6.44
N ASN A 356 -18.70 8.76 -6.66
CA ASN A 356 -18.79 9.35 -7.98
C ASN A 356 -17.47 10.08 -8.27
N VAL A 357 -16.88 9.78 -9.41
CA VAL A 357 -15.63 10.37 -9.89
C VAL A 357 -15.96 11.34 -11.02
N TYR A 358 -15.48 12.58 -10.92
CA TYR A 358 -15.67 13.63 -11.91
C TYR A 358 -14.32 14.07 -12.47
N LYS A 359 -14.20 14.15 -13.77
CA LYS A 359 -13.00 14.64 -14.44
C LYS A 359 -12.90 16.15 -14.33
N ILE A 360 -11.85 16.68 -13.69
CA ILE A 360 -11.53 18.11 -13.64
C ILE A 360 -10.61 18.48 -14.81
N SER A 361 -9.58 17.65 -15.02
CA SER A 361 -8.61 17.78 -16.11
C SER A 361 -8.00 16.40 -16.39
N ASP A 362 -7.11 16.29 -17.38
CA ASP A 362 -6.48 15.00 -17.73
C ASP A 362 -5.68 14.38 -16.58
N ASN A 363 -5.22 15.17 -15.63
CA ASN A 363 -4.42 14.70 -14.50
C ASN A 363 -5.08 14.96 -13.13
N ARG A 364 -6.37 15.32 -13.08
CA ARG A 364 -7.06 15.64 -11.83
C ARG A 364 -8.50 15.14 -11.85
N LEU A 365 -8.88 14.43 -10.80
CA LEU A 365 -10.25 13.97 -10.56
C LEU A 365 -10.77 14.60 -9.25
N PHE A 366 -12.06 14.95 -9.25
CA PHE A 366 -12.82 15.19 -8.03
C PHE A 366 -13.59 13.90 -7.72
N ILE A 367 -13.46 13.41 -6.50
CA ILE A 367 -14.12 12.20 -6.04
C ILE A 367 -15.06 12.57 -4.91
N ARG A 368 -16.34 12.27 -5.07
CA ARG A 368 -17.37 12.43 -4.06
C ARG A 368 -17.70 11.05 -3.48
N LEU A 369 -17.53 10.91 -2.18
CA LEU A 369 -17.74 9.67 -1.44
C LEU A 369 -19.18 9.55 -0.99
N SER A 370 -19.75 8.35 -1.00
CA SER A 370 -21.10 8.09 -0.49
C SER A 370 -21.20 8.26 1.03
N VAL A 371 -20.07 8.12 1.75
CA VAL A 371 -19.98 8.32 3.20
C VAL A 371 -18.69 9.08 3.54
N PRO A 372 -18.70 9.95 4.55
CA PRO A 372 -17.50 10.65 4.97
C PRO A 372 -16.46 9.67 5.54
N LEU A 373 -15.20 9.86 5.17
CA LEU A 373 -14.08 9.08 5.67
C LEU A 373 -13.19 9.93 6.58
N ARG A 374 -12.70 9.29 7.64
CA ARG A 374 -11.82 9.93 8.62
C ARG A 374 -10.39 10.01 8.08
N ALA A 375 -9.76 11.18 8.25
CA ALA A 375 -8.33 11.40 8.10
C ALA A 375 -7.78 11.00 6.72
N ILE A 376 -8.47 11.40 5.64
CA ILE A 376 -7.93 11.26 4.29
C ILE A 376 -6.62 12.05 4.21
N THR A 377 -5.53 11.34 3.96
CA THR A 377 -4.18 11.89 4.15
C THR A 377 -3.53 12.20 2.80
N LYS A 378 -2.94 13.39 2.70
CA LYS A 378 -2.16 13.80 1.51
C LYS A 378 -0.94 12.88 1.33
N GLY A 379 -0.66 12.51 0.08
CA GLY A 379 0.45 11.62 -0.29
C GLY A 379 0.08 10.15 -0.30
N GLN A 380 -1.11 9.76 0.16
CA GLN A 380 -1.61 8.40 0.00
C GLN A 380 -2.12 8.17 -1.43
N VAL A 381 -1.91 6.97 -1.92
CA VAL A 381 -2.49 6.52 -3.19
C VAL A 381 -3.92 6.04 -2.93
N ILE A 382 -4.79 6.29 -3.88
CA ILE A 382 -6.16 5.82 -3.88
C ILE A 382 -6.35 4.77 -4.96
N TYR A 383 -7.29 3.89 -4.75
CA TYR A 383 -7.63 2.79 -5.64
C TYR A 383 -9.14 2.82 -5.91
N GLY A 384 -9.49 2.90 -7.18
CA GLY A 384 -10.87 2.82 -7.66
C GLY A 384 -11.07 1.56 -8.50
N THR A 385 -12.21 0.88 -8.31
CA THR A 385 -12.59 -0.34 -9.04
C THR A 385 -13.98 -0.22 -9.60
#